data_e26f6fc3f6e93cb075848669e04e700c
#
_entry.id   e26f6fc3f6e93cb075848669e04e700c
#
_cell.length_a   1.000
_cell.length_b   1.000
_cell.length_c   1.000
_cell.angle_alpha   90.00
_cell.angle_beta   90.00
_cell.angle_gamma   90.00
#
_symmetry.space_group_name_H-M   'P 1'
#
loop_
_entity.id
_entity.type
_entity.pdbx_description
1 polymer ?
#
loop_
_entity_poly.entity_id
_entity_poly.type
_entity_poly.pdbx_seq_one_letter_code
_entity_poly.pdbx_strand_id
1 'polypeptide(L)'
;MSVSDKLFYWVFQSQPDWILLLQADLPADAGGYRFSAPVLKEREYRLDGLFLPPPERPELPAVILEAQMAADPTFLRRLYAESGRWLQQNAGIDHWRVVVICPHRNLNFGRPAAVAEFVRERVHWIELQPAADDPLAPPLLRALALLVQPEGQVPASSAAIRQQVAGTTDARALADVIVAIIITRFNGRSLQELCAMGGITLEDLSQSVAYREIFGQGRQEGRQEGRQEGRQEGELEMALRLLRRRCGQLNPRQEARIRALPLEQLETLAEALLDFEGPSDLDAWLAGAV
;
A
#
# COMPACT_ATOMS: atom_id res chain seq x y z
N MET A 1 -0.32 -4.05 3.68
CA MET A 1 -0.94 -2.83 3.08
C MET A 1 -1.40 -3.18 1.69
N SER A 2 -2.63 -2.82 1.32
CA SER A 2 -3.08 -2.92 -0.06
C SER A 2 -2.29 -1.93 -0.94
N VAL A 3 -2.37 -2.08 -2.26
CA VAL A 3 -1.70 -1.15 -3.20
C VAL A 3 -2.29 0.26 -3.06
N SER A 4 -3.61 0.36 -2.81
CA SER A 4 -4.29 1.64 -2.56
C SER A 4 -3.83 2.33 -1.27
N ASP A 5 -3.54 1.57 -0.19
CA ASP A 5 -3.05 2.15 1.07
C ASP A 5 -1.69 2.84 0.87
N LYS A 6 -0.80 2.19 0.11
CA LYS A 6 0.52 2.78 -0.23
C LYS A 6 0.36 4.08 -1.02
N LEU A 7 -0.60 4.14 -1.96
CA LEU A 7 -0.88 5.34 -2.75
C LEU A 7 -1.37 6.49 -1.86
N PHE A 8 -2.38 6.26 -1.01
CA PHE A 8 -2.91 7.30 -0.15
C PHE A 8 -1.87 7.78 0.87
N TYR A 9 -1.07 6.85 1.43
CA TYR A 9 0.05 7.20 2.27
C TYR A 9 1.00 8.18 1.56
N TRP A 10 1.43 7.83 0.34
CA TRP A 10 2.36 8.66 -0.43
C TRP A 10 1.76 10.04 -0.78
N VAL A 11 0.51 10.09 -1.26
CA VAL A 11 -0.17 11.34 -1.63
C VAL A 11 -0.15 12.32 -0.47
N PHE A 12 -0.61 11.90 0.68
CA PHE A 12 -0.77 12.81 1.82
C PHE A 12 0.52 13.02 2.62
N GLN A 13 1.50 12.14 2.51
CA GLN A 13 2.83 12.40 3.02
C GLN A 13 3.52 13.52 2.24
N SER A 14 3.32 13.57 0.93
CA SER A 14 3.92 14.59 0.07
C SER A 14 3.23 15.95 0.21
N GLN A 15 1.91 15.96 0.43
CA GLN A 15 1.08 17.15 0.48
C GLN A 15 0.03 17.04 1.62
N PRO A 16 0.42 17.18 2.90
CA PRO A 16 -0.48 16.99 4.03
C PRO A 16 -1.71 17.90 3.99
N ASP A 17 -1.56 19.15 3.59
CA ASP A 17 -2.65 20.13 3.55
C ASP A 17 -3.70 19.83 2.47
N TRP A 18 -3.45 18.89 1.56
CA TRP A 18 -4.47 18.44 0.61
C TRP A 18 -5.66 17.73 1.27
N ILE A 19 -5.52 17.28 2.50
CA ILE A 19 -6.69 16.80 3.27
C ILE A 19 -7.77 17.87 3.41
N LEU A 20 -7.39 19.15 3.39
CA LEU A 20 -8.32 20.27 3.47
C LEU A 20 -9.21 20.38 2.23
N LEU A 21 -8.71 19.97 1.06
CA LEU A 21 -9.50 19.93 -0.17
C LEU A 21 -10.64 18.90 -0.13
N LEU A 22 -10.54 17.93 0.78
CA LEU A 22 -11.54 16.90 1.01
C LEU A 22 -12.48 17.25 2.17
N GLN A 23 -12.40 18.49 2.72
CA GLN A 23 -13.17 18.96 3.89
C GLN A 23 -13.69 20.37 3.67
N ALA A 24 -14.97 20.48 3.25
CA ALA A 24 -15.56 21.76 2.89
C ALA A 24 -15.88 22.69 4.08
N ASP A 25 -15.89 22.17 5.31
CA ASP A 25 -16.35 22.87 6.51
C ASP A 25 -15.22 23.33 7.44
N LEU A 26 -13.97 23.26 6.97
CA LEU A 26 -12.84 23.82 7.70
C LEU A 26 -12.66 25.32 7.39
N PRO A 27 -12.07 26.10 8.34
CA PRO A 27 -11.76 27.50 8.08
C PRO A 27 -10.91 27.67 6.82
N ALA A 28 -11.17 28.72 6.03
CA ALA A 28 -10.46 28.99 4.78
C ALA A 28 -8.94 29.22 4.98
N ASP A 29 -8.53 29.59 6.17
CA ASP A 29 -7.14 29.80 6.57
C ASP A 29 -6.52 28.58 7.30
N ALA A 30 -7.23 27.44 7.35
CA ALA A 30 -6.67 26.20 7.87
C ALA A 30 -5.48 25.74 7.03
N GLY A 31 -4.43 25.24 7.70
CA GLY A 31 -3.22 24.75 7.03
C GLY A 31 -2.16 24.33 8.03
N GLY A 32 -1.02 23.81 7.52
CA GLY A 32 0.10 23.36 8.32
C GLY A 32 -0.11 21.98 8.97
N TYR A 33 -0.96 21.12 8.39
CA TYR A 33 -1.18 19.76 8.87
C TYR A 33 0.08 18.91 8.70
N ARG A 34 0.29 18.00 9.64
CA ARG A 34 1.36 17.00 9.58
C ARG A 34 0.76 15.62 9.39
N PHE A 35 1.21 14.92 8.38
CA PHE A 35 0.78 13.54 8.09
C PHE A 35 1.57 12.54 8.91
N SER A 36 0.90 11.49 9.38
CA SER A 36 1.51 10.27 9.91
C SER A 36 0.54 9.09 9.74
N ALA A 37 1.08 7.87 9.76
CA ALA A 37 0.30 6.63 9.72
C ALA A 37 0.72 5.72 10.89
N PRO A 38 0.24 6.00 12.11
CA PRO A 38 0.66 5.29 13.32
C PRO A 38 0.07 3.88 13.38
N VAL A 39 0.83 2.95 13.97
CA VAL A 39 0.36 1.60 14.33
C VAL A 39 -0.15 1.62 15.77
N LEU A 40 -1.39 1.16 15.98
CA LEU A 40 -1.99 1.08 17.31
C LEU A 40 -1.60 -0.23 18.01
N LYS A 41 -1.27 -0.16 19.31
CA LYS A 41 -0.85 -1.31 20.12
C LYS A 41 -2.04 -2.20 20.56
N GLU A 42 -1.79 -3.48 20.80
CA GLU A 42 -2.66 -4.56 21.36
C GLU A 42 -3.50 -5.40 20.38
N ARG A 43 -4.01 -4.90 19.33
CA ARG A 43 -4.24 -5.48 18.01
C ARG A 43 -3.59 -4.49 17.10
N GLU A 44 -2.81 -4.93 16.16
CA GLU A 44 -2.19 -4.03 15.18
C GLU A 44 -3.29 -3.40 14.32
N TYR A 45 -3.89 -2.33 14.84
CA TYR A 45 -4.70 -1.44 14.04
C TYR A 45 -3.75 -0.44 13.37
N ARG A 46 -3.84 -0.34 12.09
CA ARG A 46 -3.06 0.61 11.32
C ARG A 46 -4.02 1.56 10.62
N LEU A 47 -3.98 2.82 11.00
CA LEU A 47 -4.69 3.88 10.28
C LEU A 47 -4.02 4.09 8.91
N ASP A 48 -4.81 4.32 7.87
CA ASP A 48 -4.28 4.67 6.55
C ASP A 48 -3.63 6.04 6.56
N GLY A 49 -4.14 6.97 7.37
CA GLY A 49 -3.53 8.26 7.60
C GLY A 49 -4.02 8.97 8.86
N LEU A 50 -3.14 9.81 9.41
CA LEU A 50 -3.47 10.71 10.53
C LEU A 50 -2.87 12.08 10.24
N PHE A 51 -3.72 13.10 10.29
CA PHE A 51 -3.36 14.50 10.10
C PHE A 51 -3.56 15.23 11.42
N LEU A 52 -2.50 15.83 11.92
CA LEU A 52 -2.52 16.63 13.13
C LEU A 52 -2.47 18.11 12.76
N PRO A 53 -3.31 18.96 13.38
CA PRO A 53 -3.22 20.38 13.16
C PRO A 53 -1.89 20.94 13.66
N PRO A 54 -1.48 22.12 13.18
CA PRO A 54 -0.31 22.79 13.71
C PRO A 54 -0.51 23.15 15.21
N PRO A 55 0.56 23.13 16.02
CA PRO A 55 0.45 23.40 17.46
C PRO A 55 -0.16 24.77 17.79
N GLU A 56 -0.02 25.72 16.89
CA GLU A 56 -0.53 27.09 17.02
C GLU A 56 -2.05 27.20 16.77
N ARG A 57 -2.65 26.13 16.24
CA ARG A 57 -4.08 26.08 15.87
C ARG A 57 -4.77 24.87 16.51
N PRO A 58 -4.79 24.74 17.84
CA PRO A 58 -5.37 23.57 18.53
C PRO A 58 -6.88 23.42 18.33
N GLU A 59 -7.56 24.48 17.89
CA GLU A 59 -9.00 24.47 17.56
C GLU A 59 -9.32 23.70 16.26
N LEU A 60 -8.32 23.46 15.40
CA LEU A 60 -8.52 22.65 14.21
C LEU A 60 -8.59 21.16 14.59
N PRO A 61 -9.44 20.38 13.91
CA PRO A 61 -9.56 18.96 14.22
C PRO A 61 -8.36 18.15 13.74
N ALA A 62 -7.97 17.16 14.52
CA ALA A 62 -7.21 16.04 13.99
C ALA A 62 -8.08 15.24 13.00
N VAL A 63 -7.50 14.79 11.90
CA VAL A 63 -8.21 14.04 10.86
C VAL A 63 -7.65 12.65 10.73
N ILE A 64 -8.49 11.64 10.95
CA ILE A 64 -8.21 10.24 10.66
C ILE A 64 -8.67 9.99 9.23
N LEU A 65 -7.80 9.42 8.38
CA LEU A 65 -8.12 9.05 7.01
C LEU A 65 -8.18 7.53 6.88
N GLU A 66 -9.23 7.05 6.22
CA GLU A 66 -9.38 5.65 5.82
C GLU A 66 -9.81 5.56 4.35
N ALA A 67 -9.19 4.65 3.61
CA ALA A 67 -9.47 4.41 2.19
C ALA A 67 -10.12 3.03 2.00
N GLN A 68 -11.44 2.98 2.04
CA GLN A 68 -12.20 1.74 1.94
C GLN A 68 -12.69 1.52 0.51
N MET A 69 -11.86 0.87 -0.31
CA MET A 69 -12.11 0.70 -1.76
C MET A 69 -12.98 -0.51 -2.12
N ALA A 70 -13.29 -1.38 -1.16
CA ALA A 70 -14.12 -2.57 -1.33
C ALA A 70 -15.15 -2.71 -0.22
N ALA A 71 -16.20 -3.54 -0.45
CA ALA A 71 -17.16 -3.88 0.57
C ALA A 71 -16.49 -4.62 1.74
N ASP A 72 -16.77 -4.16 2.96
CA ASP A 72 -16.35 -4.81 4.21
C ASP A 72 -17.48 -4.64 5.24
N PRO A 73 -18.26 -5.69 5.53
CA PRO A 73 -19.38 -5.62 6.47
C PRO A 73 -18.96 -5.29 7.92
N THR A 74 -17.68 -5.33 8.24
CA THR A 74 -17.14 -5.02 9.56
C THR A 74 -16.57 -3.61 9.67
N PHE A 75 -16.42 -2.91 8.54
CA PHE A 75 -15.70 -1.65 8.41
C PHE A 75 -16.15 -0.58 9.41
N LEU A 76 -17.44 -0.26 9.48
CA LEU A 76 -17.92 0.82 10.36
C LEU A 76 -17.62 0.57 11.84
N ARG A 77 -17.71 -0.68 12.29
CA ARG A 77 -17.39 -1.02 13.68
C ARG A 77 -15.89 -1.01 13.94
N ARG A 78 -15.11 -1.47 12.99
CA ARG A 78 -13.65 -1.41 13.03
C ARG A 78 -13.18 0.04 13.09
N LEU A 79 -13.65 0.87 12.18
CA LEU A 79 -13.34 2.30 12.13
C LEU A 79 -13.63 3.02 13.45
N TYR A 80 -14.80 2.73 14.06
CA TYR A 80 -15.17 3.27 15.36
C TYR A 80 -14.19 2.81 16.47
N ALA A 81 -13.84 1.52 16.50
CA ALA A 81 -12.92 0.97 17.48
C ALA A 81 -11.49 1.54 17.32
N GLU A 82 -11.01 1.66 16.10
CA GLU A 82 -9.71 2.25 15.76
C GLU A 82 -9.64 3.72 16.18
N SER A 83 -10.67 4.48 15.84
CA SER A 83 -10.79 5.90 16.25
C SER A 83 -10.81 6.06 17.76
N GLY A 84 -11.60 5.24 18.46
CA GLY A 84 -11.67 5.26 19.93
C GLY A 84 -10.35 4.87 20.58
N ARG A 85 -9.64 3.89 20.01
CA ARG A 85 -8.32 3.48 20.51
C ARG A 85 -7.28 4.56 20.30
N TRP A 86 -7.28 5.20 19.13
CA TRP A 86 -6.38 6.31 18.87
C TRP A 86 -6.61 7.46 19.85
N LEU A 87 -7.86 7.84 20.10
CA LEU A 87 -8.22 8.89 21.09
C LEU A 87 -7.77 8.53 22.50
N GLN A 88 -7.93 7.26 22.91
CA GLN A 88 -7.46 6.81 24.23
C GLN A 88 -5.94 6.99 24.40
N GLN A 89 -5.18 6.82 23.31
CA GLN A 89 -3.72 7.00 23.32
C GLN A 89 -3.28 8.47 23.22
N ASN A 90 -4.21 9.37 22.84
CA ASN A 90 -3.94 10.78 22.56
C ASN A 90 -4.92 11.69 23.32
N ALA A 91 -4.87 11.64 24.64
CA ALA A 91 -5.80 12.31 25.54
C ALA A 91 -5.86 13.85 25.42
N GLY A 92 -4.91 14.48 24.72
CA GLY A 92 -4.89 15.93 24.48
C GLY A 92 -5.64 16.36 23.21
N ILE A 93 -6.34 15.43 22.52
CA ILE A 93 -7.09 15.73 21.29
C ILE A 93 -8.58 15.90 21.62
N ASP A 94 -9.05 17.14 21.60
CA ASP A 94 -10.46 17.49 21.85
C ASP A 94 -11.28 17.57 20.55
N HIS A 95 -10.65 18.01 19.46
CA HIS A 95 -11.29 18.18 18.16
C HIS A 95 -10.77 17.15 17.16
N TRP A 96 -11.66 16.34 16.60
CA TRP A 96 -11.30 15.30 15.63
C TRP A 96 -12.44 14.94 14.71
N ARG A 97 -12.12 14.37 13.56
CA ARG A 97 -13.04 13.80 12.57
C ARG A 97 -12.39 12.69 11.78
N VAL A 98 -13.19 11.95 11.02
CA VAL A 98 -12.76 10.89 10.14
C VAL A 98 -13.12 11.24 8.71
N VAL A 99 -12.21 11.07 7.79
CA VAL A 99 -12.47 11.10 6.35
C VAL A 99 -12.41 9.68 5.82
N VAL A 100 -13.47 9.23 5.17
CA VAL A 100 -13.51 7.94 4.49
C VAL A 100 -13.57 8.17 2.98
N ILE A 101 -12.54 7.73 2.27
CA ILE A 101 -12.53 7.71 0.81
C ILE A 101 -13.03 6.35 0.34
N CYS A 102 -14.05 6.34 -0.53
CA CYS A 102 -14.63 5.12 -1.05
C CYS A 102 -15.10 5.29 -2.51
N PRO A 103 -15.27 4.19 -3.26
CA PRO A 103 -15.87 4.28 -4.60
C PRO A 103 -17.27 4.87 -4.57
N HIS A 104 -18.14 4.35 -3.69
CA HIS A 104 -19.51 4.78 -3.50
C HIS A 104 -20.06 4.31 -2.15
N ARG A 105 -20.88 5.13 -1.49
CA ARG A 105 -21.51 4.82 -0.18
C ARG A 105 -22.46 3.63 -0.21
N ASN A 106 -22.89 3.19 -1.40
CA ASN A 106 -23.75 2.01 -1.56
C ASN A 106 -23.02 0.67 -1.36
N LEU A 107 -21.69 0.69 -1.21
CA LEU A 107 -20.94 -0.50 -0.81
C LEU A 107 -21.38 -0.96 0.60
N ASN A 108 -21.32 -2.26 0.81
CA ASN A 108 -21.64 -2.83 2.12
C ASN A 108 -20.49 -2.57 3.12
N PHE A 109 -20.64 -1.54 3.94
CA PHE A 109 -19.73 -1.18 5.02
C PHE A 109 -20.19 -1.68 6.40
N GLY A 110 -21.22 -2.52 6.44
CA GLY A 110 -21.82 -3.05 7.65
C GLY A 110 -23.02 -2.26 8.14
N ARG A 111 -23.63 -2.72 9.24
CA ARG A 111 -24.79 -2.10 9.84
C ARG A 111 -24.41 -0.89 10.66
N PRO A 112 -24.88 0.33 10.32
CA PRO A 112 -24.51 1.56 11.03
C PRO A 112 -25.19 1.71 12.39
N ALA A 113 -26.27 0.99 12.68
CA ALA A 113 -27.15 1.26 13.85
C ALA A 113 -26.37 1.38 15.18
N ALA A 114 -25.38 0.53 15.42
CA ALA A 114 -24.59 0.55 16.67
C ALA A 114 -23.59 1.70 16.76
N VAL A 115 -23.27 2.37 15.64
CA VAL A 115 -22.29 3.46 15.53
C VAL A 115 -22.87 4.66 14.77
N ALA A 116 -24.20 4.79 14.76
CA ALA A 116 -24.91 5.75 13.91
C ALA A 116 -24.55 7.22 14.24
N GLU A 117 -24.39 7.54 15.52
CA GLU A 117 -23.99 8.90 15.95
C GLU A 117 -22.56 9.21 15.49
N PHE A 118 -21.66 8.29 15.70
CA PHE A 118 -20.28 8.41 15.21
C PHE A 118 -20.22 8.65 13.69
N VAL A 119 -20.95 7.83 12.92
CA VAL A 119 -20.99 7.95 11.45
C VAL A 119 -21.58 9.30 11.03
N ARG A 120 -22.66 9.75 11.69
CA ARG A 120 -23.31 11.02 11.36
C ARG A 120 -22.48 12.24 11.72
N GLU A 121 -21.81 12.22 12.87
CA GLU A 121 -21.22 13.42 13.45
C GLU A 121 -19.71 13.51 13.23
N ARG A 122 -19.05 12.39 12.98
CA ARG A 122 -17.59 12.33 12.87
C ARG A 122 -17.08 11.90 11.52
N VAL A 123 -17.88 11.15 10.71
CA VAL A 123 -17.42 10.58 9.45
C VAL A 123 -17.83 11.47 8.28
N HIS A 124 -16.83 11.96 7.58
CA HIS A 124 -16.97 12.68 6.32
C HIS A 124 -16.64 11.74 5.15
N TRP A 125 -17.62 11.55 4.26
CA TRP A 125 -17.50 10.62 3.13
C TRP A 125 -17.06 11.33 1.87
N ILE A 126 -16.03 10.79 1.23
CA ILE A 126 -15.54 11.21 -0.08
C ILE A 126 -15.82 10.07 -1.07
N GLU A 127 -16.79 10.30 -1.95
CA GLU A 127 -17.21 9.31 -2.95
C GLU A 127 -16.49 9.60 -4.28
N LEU A 128 -15.73 8.63 -4.79
CA LEU A 128 -14.91 8.82 -5.98
C LEU A 128 -15.71 8.69 -7.28
N GLN A 129 -16.73 7.82 -7.35
CA GLN A 129 -17.52 7.65 -8.58
C GLN A 129 -18.29 8.93 -8.96
N PRO A 130 -19.02 9.59 -8.05
CA PRO A 130 -19.66 10.87 -8.38
C PRO A 130 -18.65 11.95 -8.81
N ALA A 131 -17.48 11.98 -8.16
CA ALA A 131 -16.43 12.95 -8.51
C ALA A 131 -15.79 12.69 -9.88
N ALA A 132 -15.82 11.46 -10.37
CA ALA A 132 -15.34 11.10 -11.69
C ALA A 132 -16.17 11.78 -12.82
N ASP A 133 -17.48 11.95 -12.56
CA ASP A 133 -18.44 12.47 -13.52
C ASP A 133 -18.68 13.99 -13.36
N ASP A 134 -18.16 14.60 -12.29
CA ASP A 134 -18.30 16.03 -12.01
C ASP A 134 -17.08 16.82 -12.49
N PRO A 135 -17.19 17.60 -13.60
CA PRO A 135 -16.11 18.44 -14.08
C PRO A 135 -15.77 19.61 -13.13
N LEU A 136 -16.65 19.94 -12.19
CA LEU A 136 -16.45 21.02 -11.21
C LEU A 136 -15.83 20.52 -9.91
N ALA A 137 -15.70 19.20 -9.72
CA ALA A 137 -15.03 18.63 -8.56
C ALA A 137 -13.56 19.11 -8.50
N PRO A 138 -13.00 19.29 -7.29
CA PRO A 138 -11.61 19.69 -7.11
C PRO A 138 -10.64 18.79 -7.92
N PRO A 139 -9.59 19.35 -8.55
CA PRO A 139 -8.65 18.58 -9.37
C PRO A 139 -8.06 17.36 -8.66
N LEU A 140 -7.72 17.47 -7.36
CA LEU A 140 -7.26 16.35 -6.56
C LEU A 140 -8.31 15.23 -6.49
N LEU A 141 -9.56 15.58 -6.20
CA LEU A 141 -10.63 14.60 -6.08
C LEU A 141 -10.90 13.89 -7.42
N ARG A 142 -10.87 14.63 -8.52
CA ARG A 142 -10.94 14.06 -9.87
C ARG A 142 -9.75 13.15 -10.19
N ALA A 143 -8.55 13.51 -9.75
CA ALA A 143 -7.39 12.64 -9.90
C ALA A 143 -7.56 11.34 -9.11
N LEU A 144 -7.97 11.41 -7.84
CA LEU A 144 -8.27 10.21 -7.04
C LEU A 144 -9.38 9.36 -7.66
N ALA A 145 -10.36 9.98 -8.31
CA ALA A 145 -11.44 9.27 -9.01
C ALA A 145 -10.96 8.42 -10.20
N LEU A 146 -9.75 8.67 -10.73
CA LEU A 146 -9.12 7.78 -11.72
C LEU A 146 -8.95 6.35 -11.20
N LEU A 147 -8.95 6.12 -9.88
CA LEU A 147 -8.90 4.79 -9.28
C LEU A 147 -10.13 3.93 -9.61
N VAL A 148 -11.28 4.56 -9.83
CA VAL A 148 -12.58 3.88 -10.00
C VAL A 148 -13.20 4.05 -11.39
N GLN A 149 -12.66 4.94 -12.21
CA GLN A 149 -13.16 5.17 -13.56
C GLN A 149 -12.94 3.96 -14.49
N PRO A 150 -13.79 3.73 -15.51
CA PRO A 150 -13.52 2.78 -16.58
C PRO A 150 -12.16 3.07 -17.26
N GLU A 151 -11.40 2.02 -17.56
CA GLU A 151 -10.04 2.13 -18.13
C GLU A 151 -10.00 3.04 -19.37
N GLY A 152 -10.97 2.87 -20.28
CA GLY A 152 -11.02 3.66 -21.52
C GLY A 152 -11.25 5.17 -21.33
N GLN A 153 -11.69 5.61 -20.15
CA GLN A 153 -11.92 7.02 -19.84
C GLN A 153 -10.71 7.68 -19.20
N VAL A 154 -9.82 6.90 -18.60
CA VAL A 154 -8.67 7.40 -17.84
C VAL A 154 -7.78 8.35 -18.64
N PRO A 155 -7.41 8.08 -19.90
CA PRO A 155 -6.55 9.00 -20.67
C PRO A 155 -7.16 10.40 -20.85
N ALA A 156 -8.43 10.45 -21.21
CA ALA A 156 -9.13 11.72 -21.43
C ALA A 156 -9.29 12.50 -20.11
N SER A 157 -9.65 11.83 -19.02
CA SER A 157 -9.79 12.43 -17.70
C SER A 157 -8.45 12.96 -17.17
N SER A 158 -7.37 12.19 -17.30
CA SER A 158 -6.02 12.61 -16.91
C SER A 158 -5.58 13.86 -17.66
N ALA A 159 -5.79 13.90 -18.99
CA ALA A 159 -5.46 15.06 -19.80
C ALA A 159 -6.26 16.30 -19.39
N ALA A 160 -7.57 16.14 -19.15
CA ALA A 160 -8.44 17.24 -18.72
C ALA A 160 -8.02 17.80 -17.34
N ILE A 161 -7.68 16.95 -16.38
CA ILE A 161 -7.22 17.37 -15.06
C ILE A 161 -5.90 18.16 -15.18
N ARG A 162 -4.93 17.63 -15.94
CA ARG A 162 -3.65 18.31 -16.16
C ARG A 162 -3.81 19.65 -16.84
N GLN A 163 -4.71 19.76 -17.83
CA GLN A 163 -5.02 21.02 -18.50
C GLN A 163 -5.64 22.04 -17.54
N GLN A 164 -6.53 21.60 -16.65
CA GLN A 164 -7.18 22.47 -15.68
C GLN A 164 -6.19 23.11 -14.69
N VAL A 165 -5.14 22.39 -14.30
CA VAL A 165 -4.14 22.89 -13.35
C VAL A 165 -2.89 23.46 -14.01
N ALA A 166 -2.83 23.51 -15.34
CA ALA A 166 -1.68 24.02 -16.05
C ALA A 166 -1.37 25.47 -15.64
N GLY A 167 -0.11 25.72 -15.25
CA GLY A 167 0.34 27.04 -14.77
C GLY A 167 0.02 27.34 -13.30
N THR A 168 -0.62 26.45 -12.56
CA THR A 168 -0.81 26.60 -11.11
C THR A 168 0.40 26.02 -10.34
N THR A 169 0.54 26.40 -9.07
CA THR A 169 1.57 25.86 -8.16
C THR A 169 1.44 24.36 -7.96
N ASP A 170 0.23 23.82 -8.05
CA ASP A 170 -0.08 22.41 -7.77
C ASP A 170 0.07 21.49 -9.00
N ALA A 171 0.30 22.08 -10.18
CA ALA A 171 0.35 21.33 -11.44
C ALA A 171 1.33 20.14 -11.40
N ARG A 172 2.52 20.35 -10.84
CA ARG A 172 3.54 19.28 -10.72
C ARG A 172 3.15 18.21 -9.73
N ALA A 173 2.71 18.61 -8.53
CA ALA A 173 2.31 17.68 -7.48
C ALA A 173 1.12 16.82 -7.94
N LEU A 174 0.14 17.42 -8.63
CA LEU A 174 -1.01 16.69 -9.15
C LEU A 174 -0.65 15.76 -10.32
N ALA A 175 0.31 16.14 -11.16
CA ALA A 175 0.86 15.27 -12.18
C ALA A 175 1.52 14.03 -11.55
N ASP A 176 2.28 14.20 -10.48
CA ASP A 176 2.87 13.10 -9.71
C ASP A 176 1.81 12.18 -9.10
N VAL A 177 0.70 12.72 -8.58
CA VAL A 177 -0.44 11.92 -8.10
C VAL A 177 -1.06 11.10 -9.22
N ILE A 178 -1.29 11.69 -10.38
CA ILE A 178 -1.83 10.97 -11.56
C ILE A 178 -0.88 9.82 -11.93
N VAL A 179 0.43 10.07 -11.98
CA VAL A 179 1.45 9.05 -12.26
C VAL A 179 1.36 7.91 -11.23
N ALA A 180 1.29 8.23 -9.95
CA ALA A 180 1.18 7.25 -8.88
C ALA A 180 -0.06 6.37 -9.04
N ILE A 181 -1.21 6.97 -9.35
CA ILE A 181 -2.47 6.25 -9.57
C ILE A 181 -2.37 5.33 -10.78
N ILE A 182 -1.84 5.80 -11.90
CA ILE A 182 -1.70 5.02 -13.13
C ILE A 182 -0.80 3.80 -12.90
N ILE A 183 0.36 3.98 -12.29
CA ILE A 183 1.29 2.88 -12.00
C ILE A 183 0.66 1.87 -11.05
N THR A 184 0.00 2.35 -10.01
CA THR A 184 -0.62 1.53 -8.98
C THR A 184 -1.78 0.70 -9.54
N ARG A 185 -2.66 1.35 -10.30
CA ARG A 185 -3.88 0.73 -10.84
C ARG A 185 -3.60 -0.23 -11.98
N PHE A 186 -2.64 0.11 -12.84
CA PHE A 186 -2.34 -0.62 -14.07
C PHE A 186 -0.98 -1.33 -13.99
N ASN A 187 -0.67 -1.85 -12.81
CA ASN A 187 0.53 -2.64 -12.59
C ASN A 187 0.61 -3.81 -13.59
N GLY A 188 1.79 -4.02 -14.17
CA GLY A 188 2.03 -5.04 -15.20
C GLY A 188 1.86 -4.56 -16.64
N ARG A 189 1.43 -3.32 -16.88
CA ARG A 189 1.44 -2.69 -18.22
C ARG A 189 2.84 -2.17 -18.57
N SER A 190 3.13 -2.09 -19.85
CA SER A 190 4.37 -1.48 -20.34
C SER A 190 4.42 0.02 -20.04
N LEU A 191 5.64 0.58 -19.95
CA LEU A 191 5.82 2.04 -19.74
C LEU A 191 5.13 2.88 -20.79
N GLN A 192 5.08 2.42 -22.05
CA GLN A 192 4.38 3.12 -23.13
C GLN A 192 2.87 3.17 -22.90
N GLU A 193 2.27 2.06 -22.48
CA GLU A 193 0.85 2.00 -22.13
C GLU A 193 0.53 2.90 -20.94
N LEU A 194 1.36 2.87 -19.88
CA LEU A 194 1.19 3.74 -18.71
C LEU A 194 1.26 5.23 -19.08
N CYS A 195 2.21 5.60 -19.94
CA CYS A 195 2.31 6.96 -20.45
C CYS A 195 1.07 7.37 -21.25
N ALA A 196 0.58 6.51 -22.13
CA ALA A 196 -0.64 6.76 -22.90
C ALA A 196 -1.86 6.93 -21.99
N MET A 197 -1.99 6.10 -20.95
CA MET A 197 -3.09 6.18 -19.96
C MET A 197 -3.04 7.45 -19.11
N GLY A 198 -1.84 7.88 -18.69
CA GLY A 198 -1.66 9.10 -17.92
C GLY A 198 -1.67 10.38 -18.73
N GLY A 199 -1.63 10.28 -20.06
CA GLY A 199 -1.39 11.43 -20.94
C GLY A 199 -0.05 12.12 -20.65
N ILE A 200 0.97 11.35 -20.25
CA ILE A 200 2.29 11.80 -19.78
C ILE A 200 3.38 11.32 -20.72
N THR A 201 4.52 11.99 -20.71
CA THR A 201 5.71 11.53 -21.43
C THR A 201 6.55 10.57 -20.60
N LEU A 202 7.46 9.83 -21.24
CA LEU A 202 8.45 9.02 -20.52
C LEU A 202 9.37 9.89 -19.64
N GLU A 203 9.61 11.13 -20.04
CA GLU A 203 10.39 12.09 -19.28
C GLU A 203 9.63 12.50 -18.00
N ASP A 204 8.36 12.87 -18.10
CA ASP A 204 7.49 13.16 -16.95
C ASP A 204 7.49 11.98 -15.96
N LEU A 205 7.35 10.75 -16.50
CA LEU A 205 7.35 9.53 -15.69
C LEU A 205 8.67 9.36 -14.94
N SER A 206 9.80 9.50 -15.62
CA SER A 206 11.14 9.34 -15.03
C SER A 206 11.48 10.40 -13.98
N GLN A 207 10.93 11.60 -14.12
CA GLN A 207 11.11 12.72 -13.19
C GLN A 207 10.12 12.66 -11.99
N SER A 208 9.06 11.86 -12.11
CA SER A 208 8.08 11.71 -11.04
C SER A 208 8.70 11.10 -9.78
N VAL A 209 8.45 11.75 -8.63
CA VAL A 209 8.85 11.23 -7.31
C VAL A 209 8.15 9.90 -7.04
N ALA A 210 6.85 9.83 -7.34
CA ALA A 210 6.05 8.63 -7.17
C ALA A 210 6.60 7.44 -7.96
N TYR A 211 6.97 7.64 -9.22
CA TYR A 211 7.57 6.60 -10.05
C TYR A 211 8.89 6.09 -9.44
N ARG A 212 9.78 7.01 -9.02
CA ARG A 212 11.08 6.64 -8.45
C ARG A 212 10.94 5.89 -7.13
N GLU A 213 10.00 6.27 -6.27
CA GLU A 213 9.76 5.60 -5.00
C GLU A 213 9.10 4.23 -5.19
N ILE A 214 8.01 4.16 -5.95
CA ILE A 214 7.28 2.90 -6.20
C ILE A 214 8.16 1.90 -6.96
N PHE A 215 8.84 2.35 -8.02
CA PHE A 215 9.70 1.49 -8.84
C PHE A 215 11.01 1.15 -8.15
N GLY A 216 11.56 2.10 -7.34
CA GLY A 216 12.74 1.91 -6.52
C GLY A 216 12.55 0.84 -5.46
N GLN A 217 11.42 0.86 -4.76
CA GLN A 217 11.05 -0.16 -3.77
C GLN A 217 10.85 -1.53 -4.43
N GLY A 218 10.08 -1.61 -5.52
CA GLY A 218 9.89 -2.86 -6.25
C GLY A 218 11.19 -3.46 -6.78
N ARG A 219 12.13 -2.62 -7.23
CA ARG A 219 13.47 -3.07 -7.66
C ARG A 219 14.33 -3.54 -6.50
N GLN A 220 14.18 -2.94 -5.32
CA GLN A 220 14.90 -3.36 -4.12
C GLN A 220 14.32 -4.67 -3.57
N GLU A 221 12.99 -4.79 -3.52
CA GLU A 221 12.29 -6.03 -3.15
C GLU A 221 12.67 -7.17 -4.11
N GLY A 222 12.57 -6.98 -5.42
CA GLY A 222 12.96 -7.98 -6.42
C GLY A 222 14.46 -8.34 -6.38
N ARG A 223 15.34 -7.39 -5.99
CA ARG A 223 16.76 -7.72 -5.75
C ARG A 223 16.97 -8.56 -4.49
N GLN A 224 16.18 -8.31 -3.43
CA GLN A 224 16.25 -9.10 -2.21
C GLN A 224 15.69 -10.50 -2.44
N GLU A 225 14.53 -10.60 -3.09
CA GLU A 225 13.93 -11.88 -3.48
C GLU A 225 14.88 -12.68 -4.38
N GLY A 226 15.38 -12.09 -5.46
CA GLY A 226 16.34 -12.76 -6.35
C GLY A 226 17.66 -13.14 -5.66
N ARG A 227 18.12 -12.39 -4.64
CA ARG A 227 19.27 -12.79 -3.82
C ARG A 227 18.95 -13.98 -2.91
N GLN A 228 17.74 -14.01 -2.32
CA GLN A 228 17.31 -15.12 -1.47
C GLN A 228 17.09 -16.39 -2.30
N GLU A 229 16.41 -16.27 -3.43
CA GLU A 229 16.23 -17.39 -4.37
C GLU A 229 17.57 -17.92 -4.89
N GLY A 230 18.45 -17.04 -5.36
CA GLY A 230 19.78 -17.44 -5.85
C GLY A 230 20.67 -18.04 -4.76
N ARG A 231 20.52 -17.60 -3.49
CA ARG A 231 21.20 -18.22 -2.34
C ARG A 231 20.65 -19.62 -2.09
N GLN A 232 19.33 -19.78 -2.05
CA GLN A 232 18.69 -21.07 -1.84
C GLN A 232 19.02 -22.07 -2.94
N GLU A 233 18.97 -21.65 -4.21
CA GLU A 233 19.38 -22.48 -5.34
C GLU A 233 20.87 -22.87 -5.28
N GLY A 234 21.74 -21.93 -4.95
CA GLY A 234 23.18 -22.17 -4.81
C GLY A 234 23.51 -23.15 -3.69
N GLU A 235 22.87 -23.01 -2.54
CA GLU A 235 23.05 -23.93 -1.41
C GLU A 235 22.46 -25.30 -1.68
N LEU A 236 21.32 -25.37 -2.36
CA LEU A 236 20.71 -26.63 -2.82
C LEU A 236 21.64 -27.38 -3.79
N GLU A 237 22.17 -26.69 -4.81
CA GLU A 237 23.07 -27.32 -5.77
C GLU A 237 24.38 -27.79 -5.11
N MET A 238 24.90 -27.00 -4.16
CA MET A 238 26.08 -27.38 -3.39
C MET A 238 25.81 -28.62 -2.54
N ALA A 239 24.70 -28.62 -1.78
CA ALA A 239 24.28 -29.74 -0.95
C ALA A 239 24.10 -31.01 -1.77
N LEU A 240 23.41 -30.96 -2.92
CA LEU A 240 23.22 -32.08 -3.82
C LEU A 240 24.57 -32.61 -4.38
N ARG A 241 25.50 -31.74 -4.72
CA ARG A 241 26.85 -32.10 -5.20
C ARG A 241 27.65 -32.80 -4.11
N LEU A 242 27.62 -32.26 -2.90
CA LEU A 242 28.35 -32.86 -1.78
C LEU A 242 27.74 -34.20 -1.34
N LEU A 243 26.40 -34.30 -1.32
CA LEU A 243 25.70 -35.55 -1.03
C LEU A 243 26.03 -36.63 -2.05
N ARG A 244 26.03 -36.31 -3.34
CA ARG A 244 26.42 -37.28 -4.41
C ARG A 244 27.86 -37.74 -4.25
N ARG A 245 28.76 -36.89 -3.79
CA ARG A 245 30.16 -37.22 -3.54
C ARG A 245 30.34 -38.11 -2.30
N ARG A 246 29.56 -37.85 -1.25
CA ARG A 246 29.70 -38.53 0.07
C ARG A 246 28.88 -39.82 0.13
N CYS A 247 27.64 -39.76 -0.33
CA CYS A 247 26.66 -40.84 -0.21
C CYS A 247 26.44 -41.62 -1.53
N GLY A 248 27.11 -41.20 -2.64
CA GLY A 248 26.87 -41.80 -3.93
C GLY A 248 25.65 -41.28 -4.67
N GLN A 249 25.09 -42.07 -5.56
CA GLN A 249 23.95 -41.66 -6.38
C GLN A 249 22.68 -41.56 -5.55
N LEU A 250 22.08 -40.37 -5.54
CA LEU A 250 20.81 -40.13 -4.84
C LEU A 250 19.64 -40.72 -5.64
N ASN A 251 18.71 -41.33 -4.95
CA ASN A 251 17.48 -41.78 -5.60
C ASN A 251 16.51 -40.61 -5.83
N PRO A 252 15.54 -40.71 -6.78
CA PRO A 252 14.62 -39.61 -7.09
C PRO A 252 13.79 -39.09 -5.88
N ARG A 253 13.52 -39.98 -4.93
CA ARG A 253 12.75 -39.64 -3.72
C ARG A 253 13.57 -38.80 -2.73
N GLN A 254 14.85 -39.16 -2.56
CA GLN A 254 15.78 -38.35 -1.74
C GLN A 254 15.99 -36.98 -2.37
N GLU A 255 16.25 -36.92 -3.68
CA GLU A 255 16.48 -35.68 -4.40
C GLU A 255 15.26 -34.75 -4.33
N ALA A 256 14.05 -35.27 -4.51
CA ALA A 256 12.80 -34.48 -4.39
C ALA A 256 12.60 -33.92 -2.97
N ARG A 257 12.92 -34.69 -1.92
CA ARG A 257 12.84 -34.22 -0.55
C ARG A 257 13.86 -33.13 -0.23
N ILE A 258 15.09 -33.27 -0.71
CA ILE A 258 16.14 -32.27 -0.52
C ILE A 258 15.78 -30.97 -1.23
N ARG A 259 15.23 -31.05 -2.45
CA ARG A 259 14.75 -29.87 -3.21
C ARG A 259 13.59 -29.13 -2.52
N ALA A 260 12.82 -29.81 -1.70
CA ALA A 260 11.70 -29.23 -0.97
C ALA A 260 12.12 -28.64 0.39
N LEU A 261 13.38 -28.75 0.81
CA LEU A 261 13.84 -28.21 2.09
C LEU A 261 13.94 -26.68 2.05
N PRO A 262 13.51 -25.99 3.12
CA PRO A 262 13.78 -24.57 3.29
C PRO A 262 15.28 -24.32 3.52
N LEU A 263 15.71 -23.07 3.30
CA LEU A 263 17.12 -22.66 3.37
C LEU A 263 17.81 -23.09 4.67
N GLU A 264 17.19 -22.84 5.83
CA GLU A 264 17.72 -23.21 7.14
C GLU A 264 17.99 -24.71 7.28
N GLN A 265 17.12 -25.54 6.70
CA GLN A 265 17.30 -27.00 6.71
C GLN A 265 18.37 -27.45 5.70
N LEU A 266 18.55 -26.72 4.59
CA LEU A 266 19.66 -27.00 3.66
C LEU A 266 21.01 -26.66 4.31
N GLU A 267 21.10 -25.57 5.06
CA GLU A 267 22.29 -25.21 5.85
C GLU A 267 22.58 -26.29 6.91
N THR A 268 21.57 -26.71 7.68
CA THR A 268 21.70 -27.80 8.66
C THR A 268 22.12 -29.12 8.01
N LEU A 269 21.59 -29.44 6.83
CA LEU A 269 21.98 -30.63 6.07
C LEU A 269 23.44 -30.55 5.63
N ALA A 270 23.89 -29.35 5.16
CA ALA A 270 25.26 -29.15 4.75
C ALA A 270 26.26 -29.31 5.91
N GLU A 271 25.89 -28.88 7.11
CA GLU A 271 26.69 -29.12 8.32
C GLU A 271 26.71 -30.59 8.71
N ALA A 272 25.55 -31.24 8.77
CA ALA A 272 25.44 -32.66 9.12
C ALA A 272 26.19 -33.58 8.15
N LEU A 273 26.31 -33.15 6.88
CA LEU A 273 27.01 -33.90 5.81
C LEU A 273 28.51 -34.07 6.10
N LEU A 274 29.11 -33.26 6.93
CA LEU A 274 30.50 -33.40 7.37
C LEU A 274 30.73 -34.70 8.14
N ASP A 275 29.73 -35.17 8.87
CA ASP A 275 29.77 -36.32 9.75
C ASP A 275 29.16 -37.59 9.09
N PHE A 276 28.58 -37.48 7.88
CA PHE A 276 28.01 -38.65 7.18
C PHE A 276 29.10 -39.61 6.76
N GLU A 277 28.91 -40.90 7.02
CA GLU A 277 29.79 -41.98 6.58
C GLU A 277 29.25 -42.68 5.31
N GLY A 278 27.93 -42.57 5.03
CA GLY A 278 27.32 -43.18 3.89
C GLY A 278 25.85 -42.84 3.64
N PRO A 279 25.19 -43.54 2.70
CA PRO A 279 23.80 -43.27 2.32
C PRO A 279 22.77 -43.44 3.45
N SER A 280 23.08 -44.36 4.40
CA SER A 280 22.19 -44.61 5.58
C SER A 280 22.02 -43.39 6.47
N ASP A 281 23.07 -42.55 6.58
CA ASP A 281 23.04 -41.39 7.42
C ASP A 281 22.13 -40.29 6.82
N LEU A 282 22.14 -40.18 5.48
CA LEU A 282 21.21 -39.31 4.78
C LEU A 282 19.76 -39.76 4.97
N ASP A 283 19.47 -41.07 4.89
CA ASP A 283 18.11 -41.56 5.10
C ASP A 283 17.62 -41.29 6.53
N ALA A 284 18.51 -41.51 7.51
CA ALA A 284 18.21 -41.21 8.94
C ALA A 284 17.96 -39.74 9.16
N TRP A 285 18.80 -38.86 8.58
CA TRP A 285 18.63 -37.41 8.69
C TRP A 285 17.32 -36.93 8.04
N LEU A 286 17.04 -37.40 6.82
CA LEU A 286 15.79 -37.08 6.13
C LEU A 286 14.56 -37.60 6.88
N ALA A 287 14.65 -38.70 7.63
CA ALA A 287 13.54 -39.21 8.42
C ALA A 287 13.26 -38.35 9.68
N GLY A 288 14.29 -37.66 10.21
CA GLY A 288 14.18 -36.78 11.37
C GLY A 288 13.90 -35.31 11.04
N ALA A 289 13.97 -34.90 9.79
CA ALA A 289 13.78 -33.55 9.31
C ALA A 289 12.29 -33.23 8.95
N VAL A 290 11.33 -33.77 9.72
CA VAL A 290 9.86 -33.52 9.59
C VAL A 290 9.38 -32.74 10.79
#